data_99e1b70e2e73be5b36f0bb66cef75a63
#
_entry.id   99e1b70e2e73be5b36f0bb66cef75a63
#
_cell.length_a   1.000
_cell.length_b   1.000
_cell.length_c   1.000
_cell.angle_alpha   90.00
_cell.angle_beta   90.00
_cell.angle_gamma   90.00
#
_symmetry.space_group_name_H-M   'P 1'
#
loop_
_entity.id
_entity.type
_entity.pdbx_description
1 polymer ?
#
loop_
_entity_poly.entity_id
_entity_poly.type
_entity_poly.pdbx_seq_one_letter_code
_entity_poly.pdbx_strand_id
1 'polypeptide(L)'
;MNPNAVGGNPDKGEAVTVKNANFSWEVGSRSALKDINLHVRRGALFAIIGPVGSGKTSLLSAMLGEMHKTSGSVDLKGSVAYVPQQAWILNQSVRDNIRMMKHMREEKYSKILDRCCLRPDLEILPAGDATEIGEKGVNLSGGQKQRISIARAVYQDKDIYLLDDPLSAVDVHVRKSLFDDVISNDGILKRKTRMLVTHDVSLLHKVDIIISMKDGRIGEIGSYYDLLKRGGSFTSFVREHTNAKTMEENLKEYPESVRTLQHLAKVFLVQMCRNVPDLLQISPPRTSN
;
A
#
# COMPACT_ATOMS: atom_id res chain seq x y z
N MET A 1 -1.71 23.00 -20.65
CA MET A 1 -1.08 23.02 -19.32
C MET A 1 -1.55 21.80 -18.56
N ASN A 2 -0.65 20.95 -18.09
CA ASN A 2 -0.97 19.65 -17.50
C ASN A 2 -1.39 19.87 -16.03
N PRO A 3 -2.65 19.59 -15.59
CA PRO A 3 -3.14 19.90 -14.24
C PRO A 3 -2.57 18.99 -13.13
N ASN A 4 -1.67 18.07 -13.46
CA ASN A 4 -1.09 17.10 -12.51
C ASN A 4 0.31 17.44 -12.00
N ALA A 5 0.79 18.66 -12.17
CA ALA A 5 2.05 19.10 -11.56
C ALA A 5 1.80 19.54 -10.12
N VAL A 6 1.79 18.59 -9.18
CA VAL A 6 1.84 18.89 -7.74
C VAL A 6 3.23 19.40 -7.41
N GLY A 7 3.32 20.69 -6.99
CA GLY A 7 4.55 21.37 -6.65
C GLY A 7 5.38 20.62 -5.60
N GLY A 8 6.61 20.32 -5.92
CA GLY A 8 7.59 19.67 -5.04
C GLY A 8 8.99 20.15 -5.39
N ASN A 9 9.84 20.23 -4.38
CA ASN A 9 11.23 20.65 -4.43
C ASN A 9 11.96 20.06 -5.66
N PRO A 10 12.52 20.87 -6.57
CA PRO A 10 13.11 20.42 -7.84
C PRO A 10 14.36 19.53 -7.70
N ASP A 11 14.93 19.38 -6.50
CA ASP A 11 16.18 18.64 -6.26
C ASP A 11 16.03 17.13 -6.06
N LYS A 12 14.80 16.60 -5.94
CA LYS A 12 14.56 15.15 -5.86
C LYS A 12 14.02 14.65 -7.19
N GLY A 13 14.89 14.17 -8.07
CA GLY A 13 14.54 13.56 -9.35
C GLY A 13 13.51 12.43 -9.21
N GLU A 14 12.90 12.04 -10.32
CA GLU A 14 11.93 10.94 -10.40
C GLU A 14 12.61 9.58 -10.15
N ALA A 15 11.95 8.70 -9.39
CA ALA A 15 12.36 7.32 -9.18
C ALA A 15 11.72 6.38 -10.20
N VAL A 16 10.45 6.64 -10.56
CA VAL A 16 9.71 5.88 -11.56
C VAL A 16 8.99 6.84 -12.49
N THR A 17 9.11 6.59 -13.78
CA THR A 17 8.41 7.33 -14.83
C THR A 17 7.77 6.34 -15.78
N VAL A 18 6.45 6.44 -15.97
CA VAL A 18 5.68 5.68 -16.96
C VAL A 18 5.00 6.67 -17.88
N LYS A 19 5.16 6.53 -19.22
CA LYS A 19 4.60 7.46 -20.20
C LYS A 19 3.82 6.71 -21.27
N ASN A 20 2.52 7.02 -21.38
CA ASN A 20 1.58 6.51 -22.40
C ASN A 20 1.69 5.00 -22.59
N ALA A 21 1.86 4.26 -21.47
CA ALA A 21 2.19 2.85 -21.54
C ALA A 21 0.95 1.96 -21.44
N ASN A 22 0.93 0.93 -22.28
CA ASN A 22 -0.04 -0.14 -22.26
C ASN A 22 0.65 -1.47 -22.02
N PHE A 23 0.01 -2.36 -21.24
CA PHE A 23 0.57 -3.65 -20.89
C PHE A 23 -0.47 -4.76 -20.99
N SER A 24 -0.01 -5.93 -21.39
CA SER A 24 -0.78 -7.18 -21.38
C SER A 24 0.01 -8.27 -20.66
N TRP A 25 -0.69 -9.30 -20.16
CA TRP A 25 -0.03 -10.44 -19.54
C TRP A 25 0.63 -11.35 -20.58
N GLU A 26 0.03 -11.46 -21.75
CA GLU A 26 0.53 -12.28 -22.86
C GLU A 26 0.63 -11.45 -24.14
N VAL A 27 1.53 -11.85 -25.02
CA VAL A 27 1.68 -11.23 -26.37
C VAL A 27 0.39 -11.42 -27.16
N GLY A 28 -0.15 -10.33 -27.69
CA GLY A 28 -1.40 -10.35 -28.48
C GLY A 28 -2.69 -10.42 -27.65
N SER A 29 -2.60 -10.55 -26.33
CA SER A 29 -3.79 -10.52 -25.49
C SER A 29 -4.29 -9.09 -25.25
N ARG A 30 -5.54 -8.98 -24.73
CA ARG A 30 -6.12 -7.69 -24.38
C ARG A 30 -5.30 -6.96 -23.33
N SER A 31 -5.09 -5.66 -23.51
CA SER A 31 -4.36 -4.84 -22.54
C SER A 31 -5.03 -4.85 -21.17
N ALA A 32 -4.29 -5.31 -20.16
CA ALA A 32 -4.68 -5.30 -18.76
C ALA A 32 -4.49 -3.91 -18.13
N LEU A 33 -3.44 -3.18 -18.55
CA LEU A 33 -3.20 -1.79 -18.20
C LEU A 33 -3.22 -0.93 -19.46
N LYS A 34 -3.90 0.23 -19.36
CA LYS A 34 -4.17 1.09 -20.52
C LYS A 34 -3.83 2.53 -20.19
N ASP A 35 -3.05 3.14 -21.08
CA ASP A 35 -2.73 4.56 -21.05
C ASP A 35 -2.17 5.01 -19.69
N ILE A 36 -1.23 4.25 -19.16
CA ILE A 36 -0.62 4.54 -17.86
C ILE A 36 0.34 5.71 -18.02
N ASN A 37 0.07 6.77 -17.26
CA ASN A 37 0.92 7.93 -17.11
C ASN A 37 1.17 8.16 -15.61
N LEU A 38 2.43 8.02 -15.17
CA LEU A 38 2.78 8.07 -13.76
C LEU A 38 4.19 8.62 -13.55
N HIS A 39 4.31 9.53 -12.59
CA HIS A 39 5.57 10.11 -12.14
C HIS A 39 5.70 9.93 -10.64
N VAL A 40 6.66 9.12 -10.20
CA VAL A 40 6.93 8.83 -8.79
C VAL A 40 8.21 9.52 -8.36
N ARG A 41 8.11 10.47 -7.42
CA ARG A 41 9.26 11.20 -6.89
C ARG A 41 10.08 10.33 -5.94
N ARG A 42 11.41 10.54 -5.94
CA ARG A 42 12.31 9.87 -4.99
C ARG A 42 11.94 10.18 -3.55
N GLY A 43 11.94 9.14 -2.72
CA GLY A 43 11.68 9.24 -1.29
C GLY A 43 10.23 9.46 -0.90
N ALA A 44 9.30 9.50 -1.84
CA ALA A 44 7.87 9.63 -1.54
C ALA A 44 7.18 8.28 -1.30
N LEU A 45 6.10 8.33 -0.54
CA LEU A 45 5.21 7.20 -0.27
C LEU A 45 3.93 7.37 -1.07
N PHE A 46 3.72 6.47 -2.04
CA PHE A 46 2.51 6.39 -2.85
C PHE A 46 1.63 5.23 -2.37
N ALA A 47 0.34 5.47 -2.20
CA ALA A 47 -0.65 4.40 -2.04
C ALA A 47 -1.36 4.14 -3.37
N ILE A 48 -1.56 2.87 -3.71
CA ILE A 48 -2.31 2.42 -4.88
C ILE A 48 -3.56 1.72 -4.39
N ILE A 49 -4.73 2.26 -4.74
CA ILE A 49 -6.04 1.77 -4.31
C ILE A 49 -6.96 1.51 -5.50
N GLY A 50 -8.07 0.84 -5.24
CA GLY A 50 -9.11 0.55 -6.22
C GLY A 50 -9.76 -0.80 -5.98
N PRO A 51 -10.87 -1.12 -6.66
CA PRO A 51 -11.56 -2.41 -6.56
C PRO A 51 -10.66 -3.61 -6.87
N VAL A 52 -11.08 -4.79 -6.46
CA VAL A 52 -10.45 -6.04 -6.89
C VAL A 52 -10.51 -6.12 -8.42
N GLY A 53 -9.40 -6.51 -9.06
CA GLY A 53 -9.31 -6.57 -10.52
C GLY A 53 -9.06 -5.22 -11.22
N SER A 54 -8.90 -4.09 -10.50
CA SER A 54 -8.63 -2.77 -11.11
C SER A 54 -7.23 -2.63 -11.73
N GLY A 55 -6.31 -3.59 -11.50
CA GLY A 55 -4.97 -3.59 -12.08
C GLY A 55 -3.86 -3.11 -11.13
N LYS A 56 -4.07 -3.04 -9.81
CA LYS A 56 -3.07 -2.58 -8.83
C LYS A 56 -1.80 -3.44 -8.84
N THR A 57 -1.94 -4.76 -8.66
CA THR A 57 -0.84 -5.73 -8.77
C THR A 57 -0.21 -5.69 -10.15
N SER A 58 -1.03 -5.61 -11.21
CA SER A 58 -0.51 -5.50 -12.59
C SER A 58 0.35 -4.25 -12.77
N LEU A 59 0.03 -3.13 -12.12
CA LEU A 59 0.86 -1.92 -12.19
C LEU A 59 2.24 -2.14 -11.57
N LEU A 60 2.32 -2.87 -10.43
CA LEU A 60 3.60 -3.25 -9.84
C LEU A 60 4.37 -4.25 -10.72
N SER A 61 3.69 -5.28 -11.26
CA SER A 61 4.28 -6.25 -12.17
C SER A 61 4.79 -5.61 -13.46
N ALA A 62 4.09 -4.61 -14.00
CA ALA A 62 4.55 -3.84 -15.15
C ALA A 62 5.86 -3.07 -14.86
N MET A 63 6.02 -2.53 -13.65
CA MET A 63 7.25 -1.89 -13.21
C MET A 63 8.39 -2.88 -12.99
N LEU A 64 8.08 -4.11 -12.57
CA LEU A 64 9.06 -5.21 -12.44
C LEU A 64 9.49 -5.77 -13.80
N GLY A 65 8.79 -5.41 -14.88
CA GLY A 65 9.07 -5.96 -16.22
C GLY A 65 8.47 -7.36 -16.47
N GLU A 66 7.52 -7.78 -15.62
CA GLU A 66 6.85 -9.09 -15.72
C GLU A 66 5.71 -9.09 -16.74
N MET A 67 5.29 -7.91 -17.21
CA MET A 67 4.23 -7.78 -18.21
C MET A 67 4.78 -7.38 -19.57
N HIS A 68 4.12 -7.85 -20.62
CA HIS A 68 4.43 -7.43 -21.99
C HIS A 68 3.98 -5.98 -22.24
N LYS A 69 4.94 -5.09 -22.48
CA LYS A 69 4.67 -3.69 -22.80
C LYS A 69 4.34 -3.58 -24.29
N THR A 70 3.10 -3.17 -24.59
CA THR A 70 2.63 -3.02 -25.98
C THR A 70 2.88 -1.63 -26.56
N SER A 71 2.97 -0.61 -25.70
CA SER A 71 3.34 0.77 -26.10
C SER A 71 3.88 1.58 -24.93
N GLY A 72 4.42 2.77 -25.21
CA GLY A 72 4.92 3.71 -24.22
C GLY A 72 6.28 3.35 -23.65
N SER A 73 6.63 3.95 -22.50
CA SER A 73 7.91 3.74 -21.82
C SER A 73 7.74 3.59 -20.31
N VAL A 74 8.65 2.82 -19.70
CA VAL A 74 8.82 2.68 -18.25
C VAL A 74 10.28 2.87 -17.94
N ASP A 75 10.58 3.75 -17.01
CA ASP A 75 11.92 4.02 -16.50
C ASP A 75 11.93 3.97 -14.97
N LEU A 76 12.77 3.08 -14.40
CA LEU A 76 13.01 2.96 -12.97
C LEU A 76 14.46 3.34 -12.68
N LYS A 77 14.67 4.37 -11.87
CA LYS A 77 16.00 4.88 -11.51
C LYS A 77 16.38 4.46 -10.11
N GLY A 78 16.95 3.29 -9.97
CA GLY A 78 17.41 2.71 -8.72
C GLY A 78 17.15 1.23 -8.60
N SER A 79 17.65 0.64 -7.52
CA SER A 79 17.44 -0.77 -7.20
C SER A 79 16.07 -0.98 -6.59
N VAL A 80 15.41 -2.11 -6.93
CA VAL A 80 14.04 -2.41 -6.53
C VAL A 80 14.00 -3.56 -5.51
N ALA A 81 13.15 -3.44 -4.48
CA ALA A 81 12.67 -4.54 -3.66
C ALA A 81 11.17 -4.71 -3.89
N TYR A 82 10.72 -5.96 -3.96
CA TYR A 82 9.32 -6.32 -4.11
C TYR A 82 8.86 -7.20 -2.94
N VAL A 83 7.73 -6.86 -2.36
CA VAL A 83 7.02 -7.66 -1.36
C VAL A 83 5.70 -8.09 -1.97
N PRO A 84 5.54 -9.37 -2.34
CA PRO A 84 4.31 -9.85 -2.94
C PRO A 84 3.17 -9.97 -1.93
N GLN A 85 1.95 -9.97 -2.42
CA GLN A 85 0.75 -10.16 -1.61
C GLN A 85 0.78 -11.51 -0.87
N GLN A 86 1.20 -12.58 -1.55
CA GLN A 86 1.43 -13.88 -0.94
C GLN A 86 2.90 -14.07 -0.61
N ALA A 87 3.23 -14.00 0.67
CA ALA A 87 4.61 -14.16 1.13
C ALA A 87 5.14 -15.58 0.87
N TRP A 88 6.34 -15.67 0.35
CA TRP A 88 7.07 -16.92 0.15
C TRP A 88 8.23 -17.05 1.14
N ILE A 89 8.55 -18.27 1.51
CA ILE A 89 9.60 -18.64 2.46
C ILE A 89 10.48 -19.71 1.83
N LEU A 90 11.79 -19.58 2.00
CA LEU A 90 12.76 -20.60 1.64
C LEU A 90 12.90 -21.63 2.77
N ASN A 91 13.24 -22.88 2.44
CA ASN A 91 13.58 -23.94 3.39
C ASN A 91 14.95 -23.66 4.01
N GLN A 92 15.03 -22.67 4.86
CA GLN A 92 16.23 -22.16 5.55
C GLN A 92 15.81 -21.58 6.91
N SER A 93 16.81 -21.14 7.70
CA SER A 93 16.52 -20.45 8.97
C SER A 93 15.72 -19.14 8.74
N VAL A 94 15.04 -18.64 9.78
CA VAL A 94 14.42 -17.30 9.74
C VAL A 94 15.47 -16.25 9.40
N ARG A 95 16.64 -16.33 10.02
CA ARG A 95 17.78 -15.43 9.78
C ARG A 95 18.18 -15.40 8.32
N ASP A 96 18.35 -16.56 7.70
CA ASP A 96 18.77 -16.66 6.29
C ASP A 96 17.68 -16.22 5.34
N ASN A 97 16.42 -16.47 5.66
CA ASN A 97 15.28 -15.92 4.92
C ASN A 97 15.27 -14.39 4.90
N ILE A 98 15.66 -13.73 5.98
CA ILE A 98 15.73 -12.26 6.06
C ILE A 98 16.97 -11.74 5.33
N ARG A 99 18.13 -12.35 5.55
CA ARG A 99 19.42 -11.90 5.00
C ARG A 99 19.55 -12.11 3.49
N MET A 100 18.98 -13.18 2.97
CA MET A 100 19.11 -13.57 1.55
C MET A 100 20.57 -13.48 1.09
N MET A 101 21.44 -14.26 1.74
CA MET A 101 22.88 -14.38 1.45
C MET A 101 23.74 -13.11 1.70
N LYS A 102 23.16 -11.99 2.13
CA LYS A 102 23.95 -10.82 2.54
C LYS A 102 24.71 -11.06 3.82
N HIS A 103 25.86 -10.39 3.96
CA HIS A 103 26.63 -10.42 5.20
C HIS A 103 25.79 -9.93 6.39
N MET A 104 25.98 -10.56 7.54
CA MET A 104 25.33 -10.17 8.78
C MET A 104 25.84 -8.79 9.22
N ARG A 105 24.88 -7.92 9.55
CA ARG A 105 25.10 -6.64 10.22
C ARG A 105 24.18 -6.61 11.43
N GLU A 106 24.72 -6.96 12.59
CA GLU A 106 23.95 -7.24 13.81
C GLU A 106 23.01 -6.10 14.19
N GLU A 107 23.52 -4.86 14.25
CA GLU A 107 22.68 -3.69 14.60
C GLU A 107 21.53 -3.48 13.64
N LYS A 108 21.79 -3.60 12.32
CA LYS A 108 20.76 -3.46 11.29
C LYS A 108 19.73 -4.58 11.40
N TYR A 109 20.19 -5.81 11.60
CA TYR A 109 19.34 -6.99 11.71
C TYR A 109 18.45 -6.89 12.94
N SER A 110 19.03 -6.60 14.11
CA SER A 110 18.31 -6.41 15.36
C SER A 110 17.21 -5.35 15.22
N LYS A 111 17.56 -4.17 14.66
CA LYS A 111 16.59 -3.10 14.43
C LYS A 111 15.45 -3.52 13.50
N ILE A 112 15.73 -4.32 12.49
CA ILE A 112 14.70 -4.82 11.56
C ILE A 112 13.77 -5.80 12.26
N LEU A 113 14.30 -6.70 13.11
CA LEU A 113 13.46 -7.61 13.90
C LEU A 113 12.48 -6.84 14.78
N ASP A 114 12.95 -5.78 15.42
CA ASP A 114 12.11 -4.93 16.29
C ASP A 114 11.01 -4.23 15.46
N ARG A 115 11.41 -3.53 14.39
CA ARG A 115 10.49 -2.74 13.55
C ARG A 115 9.49 -3.59 12.75
N CYS A 116 9.86 -4.82 12.42
CA CYS A 116 8.98 -5.77 11.75
C CYS A 116 8.16 -6.64 12.72
N CYS A 117 8.16 -6.33 14.03
CA CYS A 117 7.41 -7.05 15.06
C CYS A 117 7.71 -8.56 15.07
N LEU A 118 8.99 -8.93 14.84
CA LEU A 118 9.41 -10.34 14.77
C LEU A 118 9.90 -10.89 16.11
N ARG A 119 10.27 -10.05 17.10
CA ARG A 119 10.78 -10.51 18.39
C ARG A 119 9.88 -11.54 19.09
N PRO A 120 8.57 -11.26 19.25
CA PRO A 120 7.68 -12.23 19.90
C PRO A 120 7.59 -13.56 19.15
N ASP A 121 7.71 -13.53 17.80
CA ASP A 121 7.72 -14.76 17.02
C ASP A 121 8.97 -15.59 17.30
N LEU A 122 10.14 -14.94 17.41
CA LEU A 122 11.40 -15.62 17.66
C LEU A 122 11.48 -16.24 19.07
N GLU A 123 10.81 -15.65 20.06
CA GLU A 123 10.76 -16.17 21.44
C GLU A 123 10.04 -17.50 21.53
N ILE A 124 9.06 -17.75 20.66
CA ILE A 124 8.30 -19.01 20.65
C ILE A 124 8.91 -20.08 19.73
N LEU A 125 9.88 -19.72 18.91
CA LEU A 125 10.55 -20.66 18.01
C LEU A 125 11.67 -21.43 18.74
N PRO A 126 11.85 -22.77 18.49
CA PRO A 126 12.74 -23.62 19.25
C PRO A 126 14.20 -23.15 19.31
N ALA A 127 14.69 -22.53 18.24
CA ALA A 127 16.06 -22.01 18.14
C ALA A 127 16.07 -20.52 17.75
N GLY A 128 15.03 -19.78 18.12
CA GLY A 128 14.89 -18.37 17.77
C GLY A 128 15.00 -18.16 16.25
N ASP A 129 15.82 -17.22 15.82
CA ASP A 129 16.02 -16.91 14.40
C ASP A 129 16.88 -17.96 13.63
N ALA A 130 17.53 -18.88 14.34
CA ALA A 130 18.21 -20.02 13.75
C ALA A 130 17.25 -21.19 13.44
N THR A 131 15.97 -21.09 13.84
CA THR A 131 14.95 -22.11 13.53
C THR A 131 14.78 -22.24 12.03
N GLU A 132 14.88 -23.47 11.50
CA GLU A 132 14.56 -23.79 10.12
C GLU A 132 13.04 -23.70 9.87
N ILE A 133 12.63 -23.01 8.81
CA ILE A 133 11.25 -22.77 8.43
C ILE A 133 11.01 -23.20 6.98
N GLY A 134 9.75 -23.34 6.58
CA GLY A 134 9.34 -23.79 5.26
C GLY A 134 8.76 -25.21 5.30
N GLU A 135 8.71 -25.90 4.16
CA GLU A 135 8.07 -27.22 4.05
C GLU A 135 8.74 -28.32 4.88
N LYS A 136 10.07 -28.19 5.12
CA LYS A 136 10.87 -29.14 5.89
C LYS A 136 11.15 -28.70 7.31
N GLY A 137 10.67 -27.54 7.72
CA GLY A 137 10.87 -26.96 9.06
C GLY A 137 9.56 -26.58 9.74
N VAL A 138 9.65 -25.64 10.69
CA VAL A 138 8.48 -25.14 11.41
C VAL A 138 7.54 -24.40 10.45
N ASN A 139 6.27 -24.75 10.48
CA ASN A 139 5.27 -24.08 9.67
C ASN A 139 4.84 -22.75 10.33
N LEU A 140 4.96 -21.68 9.58
CA LEU A 140 4.62 -20.32 10.03
C LEU A 140 3.20 -19.92 9.59
N SER A 141 2.56 -19.08 10.42
CA SER A 141 1.30 -18.43 10.01
C SER A 141 1.50 -17.47 8.83
N GLY A 142 0.42 -17.12 8.15
CA GLY A 142 0.46 -16.14 7.05
C GLY A 142 1.05 -14.79 7.48
N GLY A 143 0.67 -14.30 8.67
CA GLY A 143 1.20 -13.05 9.23
C GLY A 143 2.69 -13.12 9.55
N GLN A 144 3.20 -14.23 10.08
CA GLN A 144 4.62 -14.44 10.31
C GLN A 144 5.41 -14.46 9.00
N LYS A 145 4.94 -15.20 8.00
CA LYS A 145 5.56 -15.22 6.66
C LYS A 145 5.63 -13.82 6.06
N GLN A 146 4.55 -13.04 6.21
CA GLN A 146 4.49 -11.69 5.67
C GLN A 146 5.47 -10.75 6.37
N ARG A 147 5.59 -10.80 7.72
CA ARG A 147 6.59 -10.03 8.47
C ARG A 147 8.01 -10.37 8.06
N ILE A 148 8.33 -11.65 7.86
CA ILE A 148 9.64 -12.08 7.34
C ILE A 148 9.88 -11.55 5.92
N SER A 149 8.87 -11.56 5.05
CA SER A 149 8.96 -11.02 3.70
C SER A 149 9.26 -9.51 3.69
N ILE A 150 8.59 -8.74 4.57
CA ILE A 150 8.86 -7.31 4.76
C ILE A 150 10.28 -7.11 5.31
N ALA A 151 10.67 -7.85 6.36
CA ALA A 151 12.01 -7.77 6.96
C ALA A 151 13.11 -8.09 5.94
N ARG A 152 12.91 -9.10 5.09
CA ARG A 152 13.78 -9.43 3.96
C ARG A 152 13.96 -8.25 3.03
N ALA A 153 12.88 -7.64 2.57
CA ALA A 153 12.91 -6.49 1.68
C ALA A 153 13.68 -5.31 2.32
N VAL A 154 13.38 -4.99 3.59
CA VAL A 154 14.06 -3.92 4.33
C VAL A 154 15.56 -4.21 4.49
N TYR A 155 15.94 -5.47 4.78
CA TYR A 155 17.34 -5.85 4.93
C TYR A 155 18.13 -5.69 3.63
N GLN A 156 17.48 -5.85 2.46
CA GLN A 156 18.10 -5.66 1.14
C GLN A 156 18.50 -4.21 0.87
N ASP A 157 17.92 -3.22 1.55
CA ASP A 157 18.27 -1.79 1.46
C ASP A 157 18.30 -1.28 0.01
N LYS A 158 17.17 -1.34 -0.65
CA LYS A 158 16.98 -0.90 -2.03
C LYS A 158 16.52 0.56 -2.09
N ASP A 159 16.44 1.13 -3.29
CA ASP A 159 16.04 2.53 -3.52
C ASP A 159 14.52 2.66 -3.63
N ILE A 160 13.87 1.67 -4.24
CA ILE A 160 12.43 1.62 -4.54
C ILE A 160 11.85 0.36 -3.93
N TYR A 161 10.74 0.51 -3.22
CA TYR A 161 9.99 -0.59 -2.61
C TYR A 161 8.61 -0.66 -3.24
N LEU A 162 8.33 -1.79 -3.90
CA LEU A 162 7.02 -2.14 -4.44
C LEU A 162 6.38 -3.12 -3.45
N LEU A 163 5.28 -2.72 -2.82
CA LEU A 163 4.66 -3.43 -1.71
C LEU A 163 3.22 -3.79 -2.12
N ASP A 164 2.98 -5.06 -2.43
CA ASP A 164 1.67 -5.52 -2.91
C ASP A 164 0.84 -6.05 -1.74
N ASP A 165 0.00 -5.20 -1.18
CA ASP A 165 -0.89 -5.45 -0.05
C ASP A 165 -0.24 -6.23 1.13
N PRO A 166 0.97 -5.80 1.57
CA PRO A 166 1.80 -6.55 2.50
C PRO A 166 1.23 -6.61 3.93
N LEU A 167 0.17 -5.85 4.19
CA LEU A 167 -0.41 -5.70 5.52
C LEU A 167 -1.74 -6.46 5.68
N SER A 168 -2.25 -7.11 4.62
CA SER A 168 -3.56 -7.79 4.64
C SER A 168 -3.59 -9.04 5.51
N ALA A 169 -2.48 -9.76 5.60
CA ALA A 169 -2.37 -11.02 6.33
C ALA A 169 -2.03 -10.87 7.83
N VAL A 170 -1.86 -9.64 8.33
CA VAL A 170 -1.49 -9.36 9.73
C VAL A 170 -2.65 -8.75 10.51
N ASP A 171 -2.67 -8.96 11.82
CA ASP A 171 -3.67 -8.37 12.72
C ASP A 171 -3.57 -6.83 12.78
N VAL A 172 -4.64 -6.19 13.26
CA VAL A 172 -4.78 -4.72 13.23
C VAL A 172 -3.66 -3.98 13.98
N HIS A 173 -3.22 -4.51 15.14
CA HIS A 173 -2.18 -3.86 15.94
C HIS A 173 -0.81 -3.96 15.27
N VAL A 174 -0.46 -5.15 14.80
CA VAL A 174 0.78 -5.39 14.06
C VAL A 174 0.79 -4.63 12.75
N ARG A 175 -0.35 -4.55 12.05
CA ARG A 175 -0.50 -3.76 10.83
C ARG A 175 -0.14 -2.29 11.05
N LYS A 176 -0.71 -1.68 12.10
CA LYS A 176 -0.41 -0.29 12.46
C LYS A 176 1.08 -0.09 12.76
N SER A 177 1.66 -0.97 13.58
CA SER A 177 3.10 -0.91 13.90
C SER A 177 3.98 -1.08 12.66
N LEU A 178 3.70 -2.06 11.79
CA LEU A 178 4.43 -2.25 10.54
C LEU A 178 4.33 -1.05 9.60
N PHE A 179 3.15 -0.44 9.51
CA PHE A 179 3.00 0.77 8.71
C PHE A 179 3.80 1.92 9.32
N ASP A 180 3.59 2.24 10.59
CA ASP A 180 4.19 3.39 11.26
C ASP A 180 5.72 3.23 11.38
N ASP A 181 6.21 2.05 11.78
CA ASP A 181 7.63 1.78 12.05
C ASP A 181 8.46 1.43 10.81
N VAL A 182 7.83 0.91 9.75
CA VAL A 182 8.56 0.47 8.56
C VAL A 182 8.25 1.32 7.35
N ILE A 183 6.96 1.46 6.96
CA ILE A 183 6.56 1.96 5.64
C ILE A 183 6.38 3.49 5.64
N SER A 184 5.83 4.07 6.72
CA SER A 184 5.45 5.47 6.80
C SER A 184 6.61 6.45 6.59
N ASN A 185 6.29 7.75 6.57
CA ASN A 185 7.28 8.82 6.46
C ASN A 185 8.13 8.99 7.73
N ASP A 186 7.81 8.30 8.83
CA ASP A 186 8.58 8.23 10.07
C ASP A 186 9.31 6.89 10.25
N GLY A 187 8.92 5.89 9.45
CA GLY A 187 9.44 4.54 9.50
C GLY A 187 10.89 4.39 9.01
N ILE A 188 11.40 3.16 9.08
CA ILE A 188 12.77 2.83 8.66
C ILE A 188 13.01 3.10 7.17
N LEU A 189 11.96 3.03 6.33
CA LEU A 189 12.00 3.29 4.90
C LEU A 189 11.75 4.76 4.50
N LYS A 190 11.66 5.70 5.44
CA LYS A 190 11.27 7.11 5.22
C LYS A 190 12.02 7.89 4.13
N ARG A 191 13.25 7.46 3.80
CA ARG A 191 14.07 8.08 2.74
C ARG A 191 14.01 7.32 1.41
N LYS A 192 13.28 6.21 1.37
CA LYS A 192 13.15 5.34 0.20
C LYS A 192 11.87 5.67 -0.55
N THR A 193 11.85 5.39 -1.85
CA THR A 193 10.63 5.48 -2.63
C THR A 193 9.77 4.24 -2.35
N ARG A 194 8.49 4.44 -2.03
CA ARG A 194 7.59 3.35 -1.63
C ARG A 194 6.29 3.46 -2.41
N MET A 195 5.89 2.35 -3.02
CA MET A 195 4.61 2.19 -3.69
C MET A 195 3.85 1.07 -2.99
N LEU A 196 2.83 1.42 -2.25
CA LEU A 196 2.04 0.53 -1.40
C LEU A 196 0.67 0.29 -2.03
N VAL A 197 0.41 -0.93 -2.49
CA VAL A 197 -0.96 -1.37 -2.74
C VAL A 197 -1.61 -1.67 -1.40
N THR A 198 -2.78 -1.12 -1.15
CA THR A 198 -3.51 -1.38 0.09
C THR A 198 -5.02 -1.24 -0.11
N HIS A 199 -5.78 -1.98 0.70
CA HIS A 199 -7.22 -1.85 0.88
C HIS A 199 -7.58 -1.13 2.18
N ASP A 200 -6.58 -0.79 3.01
CA ASP A 200 -6.79 -0.14 4.30
C ASP A 200 -6.88 1.39 4.14
N VAL A 201 -8.11 1.87 4.19
CA VAL A 201 -8.43 3.30 4.04
C VAL A 201 -7.89 4.13 5.21
N SER A 202 -7.71 3.52 6.40
CA SER A 202 -7.22 4.22 7.59
C SER A 202 -5.78 4.73 7.47
N LEU A 203 -5.00 4.18 6.54
CA LEU A 203 -3.61 4.56 6.31
C LEU A 203 -3.45 5.66 5.25
N LEU A 204 -4.49 5.93 4.44
CA LEU A 204 -4.39 6.78 3.26
C LEU A 204 -4.10 8.25 3.56
N HIS A 205 -4.45 8.71 4.73
CA HIS A 205 -4.16 10.08 5.16
C HIS A 205 -2.67 10.30 5.54
N LYS A 206 -1.91 9.22 5.74
CA LYS A 206 -0.48 9.24 6.11
C LYS A 206 0.47 9.08 4.91
N VAL A 207 -0.05 8.95 3.69
CA VAL A 207 0.76 8.83 2.49
C VAL A 207 0.87 10.17 1.76
N ASP A 208 1.93 10.34 0.96
CA ASP A 208 2.13 11.60 0.23
C ASP A 208 1.15 11.74 -0.95
N ILE A 209 0.97 10.66 -1.69
CA ILE A 209 0.15 10.64 -2.92
C ILE A 209 -0.65 9.34 -3.00
N ILE A 210 -1.87 9.44 -3.45
CA ILE A 210 -2.77 8.31 -3.72
C ILE A 210 -2.99 8.19 -5.22
N ILE A 211 -2.92 6.96 -5.72
CA ILE A 211 -3.27 6.55 -7.08
C ILE A 211 -4.53 5.70 -6.99
N SER A 212 -5.65 6.20 -7.51
CA SER A 212 -6.89 5.44 -7.62
C SER A 212 -6.97 4.76 -8.98
N MET A 213 -7.06 3.42 -9.00
CA MET A 213 -7.13 2.62 -10.22
C MET A 213 -8.54 2.09 -10.48
N LYS A 214 -8.95 2.10 -11.74
CA LYS A 214 -10.19 1.49 -12.21
C LYS A 214 -10.00 0.92 -13.63
N ASP A 215 -10.45 -0.30 -13.86
CA ASP A 215 -10.48 -0.96 -15.18
C ASP A 215 -9.12 -0.91 -15.93
N GLY A 216 -8.01 -1.08 -15.21
CA GLY A 216 -6.65 -1.05 -15.75
C GLY A 216 -6.15 0.35 -16.12
N ARG A 217 -6.79 1.41 -15.63
CA ARG A 217 -6.39 2.80 -15.83
C ARG A 217 -6.15 3.51 -14.50
N ILE A 218 -5.35 4.56 -14.52
CA ILE A 218 -5.26 5.50 -13.42
C ILE A 218 -6.43 6.48 -13.57
N GLY A 219 -7.36 6.46 -12.63
CA GLY A 219 -8.53 7.34 -12.62
C GLY A 219 -8.22 8.69 -11.98
N GLU A 220 -7.59 8.66 -10.79
CA GLU A 220 -7.27 9.87 -10.02
C GLU A 220 -5.90 9.74 -9.38
N ILE A 221 -5.16 10.86 -9.32
CA ILE A 221 -3.91 11.01 -8.57
C ILE A 221 -3.98 12.29 -7.77
N GLY A 222 -3.56 12.26 -6.50
CA GLY A 222 -3.49 13.45 -5.65
C GLY A 222 -3.20 13.12 -4.20
N SER A 223 -3.13 14.15 -3.36
CA SER A 223 -3.11 13.97 -1.92
C SER A 223 -4.49 13.52 -1.42
N TYR A 224 -4.53 12.95 -0.21
CA TYR A 224 -5.78 12.51 0.43
C TYR A 224 -6.86 13.60 0.41
N TYR A 225 -6.50 14.83 0.77
CA TYR A 225 -7.43 15.96 0.84
C TYR A 225 -7.85 16.48 -0.52
N ASP A 226 -6.92 16.56 -1.49
CA ASP A 226 -7.26 17.02 -2.84
C ASP A 226 -8.27 16.08 -3.50
N LEU A 227 -8.09 14.77 -3.30
CA LEU A 227 -9.00 13.77 -3.83
C LEU A 227 -10.38 13.79 -3.13
N LEU A 228 -10.42 13.98 -1.81
CA LEU A 228 -11.69 14.15 -1.09
C LEU A 228 -12.45 15.38 -1.55
N LYS A 229 -11.77 16.52 -1.77
CA LYS A 229 -12.40 17.75 -2.26
C LYS A 229 -12.99 17.61 -3.67
N ARG A 230 -12.35 16.80 -4.53
CA ARG A 230 -12.84 16.55 -5.90
C ARG A 230 -14.14 15.75 -5.92
N GLY A 231 -14.46 14.99 -4.88
CA GLY A 231 -15.69 14.20 -4.79
C GLY A 231 -15.81 13.05 -5.78
N GLY A 232 -14.69 12.57 -6.35
CA GLY A 232 -14.64 11.56 -7.39
C GLY A 232 -14.72 10.11 -6.90
N SER A 233 -14.15 9.20 -7.70
CA SER A 233 -14.13 7.76 -7.43
C SER A 233 -13.40 7.41 -6.12
N PHE A 234 -12.35 8.16 -5.78
CA PHE A 234 -11.66 8.04 -4.51
C PHE A 234 -12.59 8.28 -3.32
N THR A 235 -13.39 9.36 -3.36
CA THR A 235 -14.32 9.69 -2.29
C THR A 235 -15.38 8.61 -2.11
N SER A 236 -15.89 8.04 -3.20
CA SER A 236 -16.81 6.89 -3.18
C SER A 236 -16.17 5.67 -2.54
N PHE A 237 -14.94 5.35 -2.93
CA PHE A 237 -14.17 4.24 -2.35
C PHE A 237 -13.97 4.41 -0.84
N VAL A 238 -13.58 5.60 -0.38
CA VAL A 238 -13.42 5.90 1.05
C VAL A 238 -14.73 5.71 1.82
N ARG A 239 -15.86 6.18 1.27
CA ARG A 239 -17.19 6.00 1.90
C ARG A 239 -17.61 4.56 2.05
N GLU A 240 -17.38 3.73 1.04
CA GLU A 240 -17.75 2.31 1.06
C GLU A 240 -16.94 1.51 2.10
N HIS A 241 -15.70 1.97 2.41
CA HIS A 241 -14.76 1.22 3.25
C HIS A 241 -14.50 1.88 4.62
N THR A 242 -15.18 3.00 4.95
CA THR A 242 -14.95 3.72 6.21
C THR A 242 -16.27 3.97 6.94
N ASN A 243 -16.33 3.59 8.22
CA ASN A 243 -17.41 4.03 9.10
C ASN A 243 -17.23 5.52 9.44
N ALA A 244 -18.33 6.26 9.59
CA ALA A 244 -18.33 7.71 9.88
C ALA A 244 -17.41 8.10 11.05
N LYS A 245 -17.28 7.22 12.08
CA LYS A 245 -16.44 7.42 13.26
C LYS A 245 -14.93 7.43 12.94
N THR A 246 -14.47 6.51 12.08
CA THR A 246 -13.05 6.43 11.64
C THR A 246 -12.68 7.64 10.77
N MET A 247 -13.64 8.15 10.00
CA MET A 247 -13.43 9.33 9.17
C MET A 247 -13.26 10.61 10.05
N GLU A 248 -14.01 10.71 11.15
CA GLU A 248 -13.86 11.80 12.12
C GLU A 248 -12.55 11.71 12.92
N GLU A 249 -12.09 10.51 13.25
CA GLU A 249 -10.82 10.29 13.96
C GLU A 249 -9.64 10.68 13.07
N ASN A 250 -9.64 10.27 11.82
CA ASN A 250 -8.61 10.64 10.84
C ASN A 250 -8.53 12.16 10.60
N LEU A 251 -9.65 12.88 10.76
CA LEU A 251 -9.71 14.33 10.63
C LEU A 251 -9.17 15.07 11.87
N LYS A 252 -9.13 14.43 13.04
CA LYS A 252 -8.65 15.05 14.30
C LYS A 252 -7.13 15.10 14.44
N GLU A 253 -6.38 14.27 13.75
CA GLU A 253 -4.90 14.19 13.83
C GLU A 253 -4.18 15.35 13.11
N TYR A 254 -4.89 16.39 12.61
CA TYR A 254 -4.30 17.44 11.76
C TYR A 254 -4.14 18.82 12.43
N PRO A 255 -3.12 19.61 11.97
CA PRO A 255 -2.88 20.98 12.45
C PRO A 255 -4.06 21.91 12.22
N GLU A 256 -4.21 22.93 13.06
CA GLU A 256 -5.32 23.89 13.07
C GLU A 256 -5.58 24.61 11.73
N SER A 257 -4.54 24.81 10.91
CA SER A 257 -4.66 25.40 9.58
C SER A 257 -5.50 24.57 8.59
N VAL A 258 -5.71 23.28 8.89
CA VAL A 258 -6.54 22.35 8.09
C VAL A 258 -7.93 22.19 8.72
N ARG A 259 -8.11 22.56 10.00
CA ARG A 259 -9.40 22.44 10.73
C ARG A 259 -10.51 23.32 10.17
N THR A 260 -10.19 24.42 9.52
CA THR A 260 -11.19 25.26 8.82
C THR A 260 -11.82 24.50 7.64
N LEU A 261 -11.07 23.57 7.04
CA LEU A 261 -11.58 22.65 6.03
C LEU A 261 -12.39 21.49 6.64
N GLN A 262 -12.19 21.18 7.94
CA GLN A 262 -12.96 20.20 8.71
C GLN A 262 -14.42 20.63 8.86
N HIS A 263 -14.67 21.91 9.01
CA HIS A 263 -16.04 22.44 9.12
C HIS A 263 -16.80 22.27 7.79
N LEU A 264 -16.14 22.50 6.66
CA LEU A 264 -16.70 22.27 5.33
C LEU A 264 -16.91 20.77 5.05
N ALA A 265 -15.97 19.91 5.45
CA ALA A 265 -16.13 18.46 5.33
C ALA A 265 -17.24 17.92 6.23
N LYS A 266 -17.42 18.45 7.46
CA LYS A 266 -18.53 18.12 8.37
C LYS A 266 -19.87 18.55 7.80
N VAL A 267 -19.98 19.78 7.30
CA VAL A 267 -21.20 20.29 6.67
C VAL A 267 -21.54 19.45 5.43
N PHE A 268 -20.56 19.10 4.62
CA PHE A 268 -20.74 18.27 3.42
C PHE A 268 -21.15 16.83 3.77
N LEU A 269 -20.57 16.23 4.82
CA LEU A 269 -20.89 14.87 5.31
C LEU A 269 -22.29 14.82 5.93
N VAL A 270 -22.65 15.78 6.77
CA VAL A 270 -23.97 15.86 7.40
C VAL A 270 -25.07 16.13 6.35
N GLN A 271 -24.79 16.94 5.34
CA GLN A 271 -25.73 17.22 4.26
C GLN A 271 -25.93 16.03 3.32
N MET A 272 -24.90 15.18 3.17
CA MET A 272 -24.95 13.95 2.37
C MET A 272 -25.62 12.77 3.10
N CYS A 273 -25.48 12.66 4.42
CA CYS A 273 -26.22 11.66 5.22
C CYS A 273 -27.73 11.97 5.28
N ARG A 274 -28.15 13.22 5.09
CA ARG A 274 -29.56 13.61 5.05
C ARG A 274 -30.27 13.32 3.72
N ASN A 275 -29.52 13.07 2.66
CA ASN A 275 -30.07 12.83 1.30
C ASN A 275 -30.11 11.34 0.91
N VAL A 276 -30.03 10.40 1.86
CA VAL A 276 -30.37 8.99 1.62
C VAL A 276 -31.86 8.82 1.88
N PRO A 277 -32.68 8.52 0.87
CA PRO A 277 -34.09 8.18 1.11
C PRO A 277 -34.14 6.88 1.90
N ASP A 278 -34.99 6.85 2.94
CA ASP A 278 -35.37 5.64 3.69
C ASP A 278 -35.86 4.53 2.76
N LEU A 279 -34.98 3.62 2.42
CA LEU A 279 -35.30 2.36 1.73
C LEU A 279 -34.94 1.18 2.66
N LEU A 280 -35.56 1.08 3.82
CA LEU A 280 -35.65 -0.14 4.61
C LEU A 280 -36.87 -0.08 5.57
N GLN A 281 -38.09 -0.01 5.00
CA GLN A 281 -39.26 -0.58 5.69
C GLN A 281 -39.50 -1.97 5.09
N ILE A 282 -38.79 -2.96 5.62
CA ILE A 282 -39.18 -4.36 5.46
C ILE A 282 -40.13 -4.69 6.61
N SER A 283 -41.42 -4.74 6.30
CA SER A 283 -42.44 -5.23 7.21
C SER A 283 -42.20 -6.70 7.54
N PRO A 284 -42.36 -7.14 8.80
CA PRO A 284 -42.23 -8.55 9.17
C PRO A 284 -43.39 -9.38 8.55
N PRO A 285 -43.15 -10.66 8.21
CA PRO A 285 -44.18 -11.51 7.65
C PRO A 285 -45.29 -11.78 8.69
N ARG A 286 -46.54 -11.59 8.26
CA ARG A 286 -47.71 -11.96 9.04
C ARG A 286 -47.74 -13.47 9.19
N THR A 287 -47.69 -13.97 10.41
CA THR A 287 -48.07 -15.32 10.78
C THR A 287 -49.58 -15.45 10.62
N SER A 288 -50.03 -16.29 9.70
CA SER A 288 -51.40 -16.78 9.61
C SER A 288 -51.53 -18.05 10.43
N ASN A 289 -52.58 -18.07 11.25
CA ASN A 289 -53.08 -19.25 11.95
C ASN A 289 -53.37 -20.42 11.02
#